data_efefd065299077923d12aa0db9ca7cfd
#
_entry.id   efefd065299077923d12aa0db9ca7cfd
#
_cell.length_a   1.000
_cell.length_b   1.000
_cell.length_c   1.000
_cell.angle_alpha   90.00
_cell.angle_beta   90.00
_cell.angle_gamma   90.00
#
_symmetry.space_group_name_H-M   'P 1'
#
loop_
_entity.id
_entity.type
_entity.pdbx_description
1 polymer ?
#
loop_
_entity_poly.entity_id
_entity_poly.type
_entity_poly.pdbx_seq_one_letter_code
_entity_poly.pdbx_strand_id
1 'polypeptide(L)'
;MNITTRKVKLVLLLIISIIGLLLTGACSNEGTKNSSSASSNVQEQSNKEKTKVNIAINGGLNLLTIAKYKGWFEEEFKKENAEVNWVEFQSSAAVLEAIASNRVDFSFVGEGSLVTGITSKIPMKAISVTGVEGNQNSIIVQPGSPIKTIADLKGKTIAIAKASSAHIFLIKALEKNGLKESDVNLIQLEPTEALPAFQTGKVDAWGTWDPYVTTEVEEGRARIVESVKTMNFLSPALMIGSDKFLQEHSDLAATYLKVYQKTVDWLPDNIDEAADILAEEKKMDKKLVKMILQNNHYINSPISGDISKSVQSTADILYKLGTIREEVDIDKNYDNSFLDEALKK
;
A
#
# COMPACT_ATOMS: atom_id res chain seq x y z
N MET A 1 -26.26 -38.96 25.63
CA MET A 1 -24.99 -39.17 26.33
C MET A 1 -24.19 -40.20 25.57
N ASN A 2 -23.51 -39.73 24.69
CA ASN A 2 -22.09 -39.67 24.35
C ASN A 2 -21.58 -40.84 23.52
N ILE A 3 -21.69 -40.68 22.18
CA ILE A 3 -20.99 -41.52 21.16
C ILE A 3 -19.77 -40.77 20.54
N THR A 4 -19.62 -39.47 20.80
CA THR A 4 -18.59 -38.60 20.20
C THR A 4 -17.24 -38.61 20.91
N THR A 5 -17.15 -39.05 22.15
CA THR A 5 -15.90 -39.04 22.94
C THR A 5 -15.04 -40.30 22.79
N ARG A 6 -15.55 -41.35 22.14
CA ARG A 6 -14.82 -42.62 21.96
C ARG A 6 -13.98 -42.69 20.67
N LYS A 7 -14.30 -41.84 19.66
CA LYS A 7 -13.56 -41.82 18.39
C LYS A 7 -12.31 -40.95 18.42
N VAL A 8 -12.21 -39.98 19.34
CA VAL A 8 -11.03 -39.09 19.45
C VAL A 8 -9.85 -39.76 20.18
N LYS A 9 -10.11 -40.74 21.06
CA LYS A 9 -9.06 -41.46 21.77
C LYS A 9 -8.36 -42.57 20.97
N LEU A 10 -8.97 -42.99 19.84
CA LEU A 10 -8.38 -44.06 18.99
C LEU A 10 -7.42 -43.52 17.92
N VAL A 11 -7.49 -42.22 17.60
CA VAL A 11 -6.59 -41.59 16.61
C VAL A 11 -5.29 -41.09 17.22
N LEU A 12 -5.20 -40.90 18.55
CA LEU A 12 -3.99 -40.43 19.23
C LEU A 12 -3.00 -41.55 19.61
N LEU A 13 -3.35 -42.82 19.43
CA LEU A 13 -2.52 -43.97 19.78
C LEU A 13 -1.80 -44.63 18.60
N LEU A 14 -1.99 -44.11 17.38
CA LEU A 14 -1.38 -44.65 16.13
C LEU A 14 -0.21 -43.81 15.60
N ILE A 15 0.19 -42.73 16.27
CA ILE A 15 1.27 -41.83 15.81
C ILE A 15 2.62 -42.04 16.61
N ILE A 16 2.66 -42.93 17.60
CA ILE A 16 3.86 -43.13 18.47
C ILE A 16 4.68 -44.39 18.13
N SER A 17 4.41 -45.09 17.03
CA SER A 17 5.08 -46.39 16.71
C SER A 17 6.01 -46.38 15.50
N ILE A 18 6.48 -45.22 15.00
CA ILE A 18 7.41 -45.16 13.85
C ILE A 18 8.59 -44.21 14.14
N ILE A 19 9.28 -44.40 15.30
CA ILE A 19 10.61 -43.83 15.54
C ILE A 19 11.39 -44.85 16.34
N GLY A 20 12.04 -45.74 15.65
CA GLY A 20 12.94 -46.69 16.30
C GLY A 20 13.38 -47.79 15.36
N LEU A 21 14.31 -47.50 14.45
CA LEU A 21 15.28 -48.47 13.86
C LEU A 21 16.07 -47.73 12.77
N LEU A 22 17.29 -47.36 13.09
CA LEU A 22 18.45 -47.31 12.17
C LEU A 22 19.65 -46.64 12.89
N LEU A 23 20.23 -47.41 13.77
CA LEU A 23 21.61 -47.23 14.24
C LEU A 23 22.24 -48.61 14.26
N THR A 24 23.09 -48.92 13.27
CA THR A 24 24.29 -49.75 13.42
C THR A 24 24.94 -49.92 12.04
N GLY A 25 26.22 -49.66 11.96
CA GLY A 25 27.02 -49.95 10.77
C GLY A 25 28.33 -49.17 10.72
N ALA A 26 29.12 -49.27 11.77
CA ALA A 26 30.55 -48.94 11.68
C ALA A 26 31.31 -50.23 11.38
N CYS A 27 32.16 -50.22 10.34
CA CYS A 27 33.39 -51.01 10.34
C CYS A 27 34.37 -50.53 9.26
N SER A 28 35.50 -50.22 9.75
CA SER A 28 36.82 -49.96 9.18
C SER A 28 37.23 -50.80 7.97
N ASN A 29 37.98 -50.23 7.04
CA ASN A 29 39.21 -50.88 6.56
C ASN A 29 40.26 -49.87 6.09
N GLU A 30 41.49 -50.11 6.53
CA GLU A 30 42.73 -49.41 6.18
C GLU A 30 43.23 -49.76 4.79
N GLY A 31 43.95 -48.82 4.19
CA GLY A 31 45.11 -49.19 3.38
C GLY A 31 45.17 -48.65 1.96
N THR A 32 45.96 -47.68 1.73
CA THR A 32 47.15 -47.62 0.84
C THR A 32 47.18 -46.33 -0.03
N LYS A 33 48.30 -45.64 0.14
CA LYS A 33 48.77 -44.46 -0.59
C LYS A 33 48.76 -44.64 -2.10
N ASN A 34 48.31 -43.61 -2.86
CA ASN A 34 49.16 -43.07 -3.91
C ASN A 34 48.76 -41.62 -4.29
N SER A 35 49.75 -40.80 -4.40
CA SER A 35 49.77 -39.41 -4.77
C SER A 35 49.50 -39.21 -6.27
N SER A 36 48.61 -38.29 -6.62
CA SER A 36 48.75 -37.44 -7.79
C SER A 36 47.91 -36.17 -7.61
N SER A 37 48.63 -35.07 -7.55
CA SER A 37 48.13 -33.69 -7.57
C SER A 37 47.37 -33.39 -8.85
N ALA A 38 46.07 -33.14 -8.68
CA ALA A 38 45.31 -32.37 -9.67
C ALA A 38 44.58 -31.27 -8.91
N SER A 39 45.11 -30.06 -9.06
CA SER A 39 44.51 -28.81 -8.56
C SER A 39 43.25 -28.56 -9.35
N SER A 40 42.11 -29.01 -8.87
CA SER A 40 40.82 -28.56 -9.34
C SER A 40 40.41 -27.36 -8.48
N ASN A 41 40.55 -26.15 -9.07
CA ASN A 41 39.88 -24.97 -8.61
C ASN A 41 38.36 -25.24 -8.67
N VAL A 42 37.83 -25.78 -7.58
CA VAL A 42 36.41 -25.70 -7.29
C VAL A 42 36.20 -24.26 -6.83
N GLN A 43 35.74 -23.39 -7.74
CA GLN A 43 35.06 -22.16 -7.36
C GLN A 43 33.88 -22.60 -6.48
N GLU A 44 33.99 -22.46 -5.18
CA GLU A 44 32.86 -22.36 -4.29
C GLU A 44 32.03 -21.13 -4.74
N GLN A 45 31.11 -21.33 -5.66
CA GLN A 45 29.98 -20.44 -5.77
C GLN A 45 29.23 -20.60 -4.45
N SER A 46 29.50 -19.70 -3.50
CA SER A 46 28.66 -19.53 -2.33
C SER A 46 27.26 -19.21 -2.86
N ASN A 47 26.40 -20.18 -2.76
CA ASN A 47 24.97 -20.01 -3.09
C ASN A 47 24.38 -19.16 -1.95
N LYS A 48 24.70 -17.85 -1.97
CA LYS A 48 24.17 -16.88 -1.02
C LYS A 48 22.67 -16.86 -1.25
N GLU A 49 21.89 -17.22 -0.24
CA GLU A 49 20.42 -17.16 -0.31
C GLU A 49 19.99 -15.77 -0.78
N LYS A 50 19.04 -15.73 -1.70
CA LYS A 50 18.55 -14.45 -2.24
C LYS A 50 17.77 -13.70 -1.17
N THR A 51 17.98 -12.40 -1.10
CA THR A 51 17.15 -11.52 -0.27
C THR A 51 15.74 -11.46 -0.86
N LYS A 52 14.73 -11.80 -0.07
CA LYS A 52 13.32 -11.66 -0.47
C LYS A 52 12.84 -10.24 -0.17
N VAL A 53 12.24 -9.61 -1.17
CA VAL A 53 11.67 -8.26 -1.07
C VAL A 53 10.16 -8.34 -1.27
N ASN A 54 9.40 -8.09 -0.22
CA ASN A 54 7.94 -8.15 -0.26
C ASN A 54 7.39 -6.76 -0.58
N ILE A 55 6.92 -6.56 -1.81
CA ILE A 55 6.33 -5.30 -2.26
C ILE A 55 4.81 -5.43 -2.28
N ALA A 56 4.15 -4.55 -1.55
CA ALA A 56 2.69 -4.51 -1.54
C ALA A 56 2.14 -3.48 -2.53
N ILE A 57 1.20 -3.92 -3.34
CA ILE A 57 0.34 -3.06 -4.13
C ILE A 57 -0.91 -2.76 -3.31
N ASN A 58 -1.12 -1.49 -2.99
CA ASN A 58 -2.28 -1.00 -2.29
C ASN A 58 -3.33 -0.54 -3.31
N GLY A 59 -4.55 -0.93 -3.18
CA GLY A 59 -5.68 -0.77 -4.10
C GLY A 59 -5.68 0.44 -5.04
N GLY A 60 -6.46 0.36 -6.10
CA GLY A 60 -6.53 1.40 -7.11
C GLY A 60 -5.52 1.24 -8.26
N LEU A 61 -5.43 2.28 -9.08
CA LEU A 61 -4.48 2.36 -10.21
C LEU A 61 -3.19 3.02 -9.72
N ASN A 62 -2.07 2.32 -9.82
CA ASN A 62 -0.78 2.83 -9.37
C ASN A 62 0.37 2.36 -10.26
N LEU A 63 1.49 3.08 -10.21
CA LEU A 63 2.64 2.82 -11.06
C LEU A 63 3.41 1.55 -10.67
N LEU A 64 3.28 1.05 -9.44
CA LEU A 64 3.90 -0.22 -9.05
C LEU A 64 3.34 -1.39 -9.88
N THR A 65 2.04 -1.34 -10.24
CA THR A 65 1.41 -2.34 -11.11
C THR A 65 2.05 -2.34 -12.51
N ILE A 66 2.36 -1.17 -13.06
CA ILE A 66 3.05 -1.04 -14.35
C ILE A 66 4.47 -1.61 -14.26
N ALA A 67 5.23 -1.22 -13.23
CA ALA A 67 6.60 -1.70 -13.03
C ALA A 67 6.66 -3.21 -12.81
N LYS A 68 5.68 -3.80 -12.08
CA LYS A 68 5.47 -5.24 -11.92
C LYS A 68 5.24 -5.92 -13.27
N TYR A 69 4.30 -5.42 -14.05
CA TYR A 69 3.97 -5.98 -15.38
C TYR A 69 5.19 -5.95 -16.32
N LYS A 70 5.97 -4.88 -16.28
CA LYS A 70 7.19 -4.70 -17.06
C LYS A 70 8.37 -5.54 -16.54
N GLY A 71 8.29 -6.14 -15.36
CA GLY A 71 9.38 -6.91 -14.74
C GLY A 71 10.58 -6.05 -14.31
N TRP A 72 10.41 -4.74 -14.16
CA TRP A 72 11.52 -3.83 -13.89
C TRP A 72 12.11 -3.99 -12.49
N PHE A 73 11.30 -4.33 -11.51
CA PHE A 73 11.78 -4.65 -10.16
C PHE A 73 12.56 -5.96 -10.15
N GLU A 74 12.06 -6.99 -10.80
CA GLU A 74 12.70 -8.29 -10.90
C GLU A 74 14.07 -8.19 -11.59
N GLU A 75 14.15 -7.37 -12.66
CA GLU A 75 15.40 -7.13 -13.39
C GLU A 75 16.46 -6.45 -12.50
N GLU A 76 16.11 -5.36 -11.80
CA GLU A 76 17.07 -4.60 -11.01
C GLU A 76 17.46 -5.36 -9.73
N PHE A 77 16.51 -5.92 -9.00
CA PHE A 77 16.78 -6.66 -7.76
C PHE A 77 17.59 -7.93 -7.99
N LYS A 78 17.42 -8.60 -9.13
CA LYS A 78 18.27 -9.74 -9.50
C LYS A 78 19.76 -9.38 -9.57
N LYS A 79 20.11 -8.18 -9.97
CA LYS A 79 21.50 -7.70 -10.03
C LYS A 79 22.11 -7.60 -8.62
N GLU A 80 21.28 -7.43 -7.59
CA GLU A 80 21.66 -7.32 -6.19
C GLU A 80 21.40 -8.61 -5.40
N ASN A 81 21.26 -9.76 -6.09
CA ASN A 81 20.96 -11.06 -5.50
C ASN A 81 19.67 -11.05 -4.64
N ALA A 82 18.67 -10.31 -5.09
CA ALA A 82 17.35 -10.24 -4.46
C ALA A 82 16.25 -10.76 -5.41
N GLU A 83 15.11 -11.13 -4.83
CA GLU A 83 13.92 -11.56 -5.57
C GLU A 83 12.68 -10.88 -5.01
N VAL A 84 11.74 -10.51 -5.91
CA VAL A 84 10.51 -9.81 -5.53
C VAL A 84 9.40 -10.81 -5.26
N ASN A 85 8.66 -10.53 -4.17
CA ASN A 85 7.38 -11.16 -3.87
C ASN A 85 6.29 -10.08 -3.82
N TRP A 86 5.32 -10.16 -4.73
CA TRP A 86 4.21 -9.21 -4.80
C TRP A 86 3.04 -9.65 -3.95
N VAL A 87 2.47 -8.71 -3.19
CA VAL A 87 1.27 -8.91 -2.37
C VAL A 87 0.28 -7.79 -2.68
N GLU A 88 -1.02 -8.09 -2.74
CA GLU A 88 -2.06 -7.09 -3.02
C GLU A 88 -2.99 -6.92 -1.82
N PHE A 89 -3.33 -5.67 -1.53
CA PHE A 89 -4.24 -5.26 -0.47
C PHE A 89 -5.30 -4.29 -0.99
N GLN A 90 -6.45 -4.25 -0.31
CA GLN A 90 -7.56 -3.37 -0.69
C GLN A 90 -7.40 -1.95 -0.13
N SER A 91 -6.68 -1.78 0.98
CA SER A 91 -6.54 -0.51 1.69
C SER A 91 -5.18 -0.35 2.36
N SER A 92 -4.82 0.90 2.68
CA SER A 92 -3.62 1.23 3.45
C SER A 92 -3.63 0.60 4.85
N ALA A 93 -4.79 0.44 5.47
CA ALA A 93 -4.89 -0.18 6.80
C ALA A 93 -4.39 -1.63 6.77
N ALA A 94 -4.81 -2.42 5.76
CA ALA A 94 -4.34 -3.80 5.58
C ALA A 94 -2.83 -3.87 5.27
N VAL A 95 -2.28 -2.88 4.55
CA VAL A 95 -0.82 -2.76 4.33
C VAL A 95 -0.10 -2.53 5.66
N LEU A 96 -0.59 -1.63 6.51
CA LEU A 96 0.02 -1.35 7.81
C LEU A 96 0.07 -2.58 8.72
N GLU A 97 -1.00 -3.37 8.76
CA GLU A 97 -1.04 -4.65 9.49
C GLU A 97 -0.02 -5.66 8.94
N ALA A 98 0.18 -5.67 7.62
CA ALA A 98 1.15 -6.54 6.97
C ALA A 98 2.60 -6.12 7.28
N ILE A 99 2.90 -4.80 7.33
CA ILE A 99 4.21 -4.28 7.77
C ILE A 99 4.44 -4.62 9.25
N ALA A 100 3.46 -4.38 10.12
CA ALA A 100 3.56 -4.69 11.55
C ALA A 100 3.86 -6.18 11.82
N SER A 101 3.45 -7.07 10.91
CA SER A 101 3.70 -8.52 10.97
C SER A 101 4.89 -8.99 10.11
N ASN A 102 5.74 -8.09 9.62
CA ASN A 102 6.90 -8.36 8.76
C ASN A 102 6.56 -9.16 7.48
N ARG A 103 5.38 -8.97 6.92
CA ARG A 103 4.95 -9.60 5.66
C ARG A 103 5.13 -8.70 4.44
N VAL A 104 5.41 -7.42 4.66
CA VAL A 104 5.61 -6.40 3.63
C VAL A 104 6.82 -5.55 4.00
N ASP A 105 7.66 -5.28 3.02
CA ASP A 105 8.85 -4.45 3.17
C ASP A 105 8.62 -3.05 2.58
N PHE A 106 7.96 -2.96 1.43
CA PHE A 106 7.65 -1.70 0.75
C PHE A 106 6.20 -1.61 0.30
N SER A 107 5.64 -0.42 0.39
CA SER A 107 4.35 -0.04 -0.18
C SER A 107 4.20 1.47 -0.25
N PHE A 108 2.99 1.95 -0.55
CA PHE A 108 2.61 3.35 -0.35
C PHE A 108 1.31 3.42 0.46
N VAL A 109 1.12 4.54 1.15
CA VAL A 109 -0.09 4.82 1.94
C VAL A 109 -0.49 6.28 1.81
N GLY A 110 -1.76 6.59 2.04
CA GLY A 110 -2.22 7.98 2.19
C GLY A 110 -1.79 8.59 3.53
N GLU A 111 -1.81 9.92 3.60
CA GLU A 111 -1.35 10.71 4.76
C GLU A 111 -2.00 10.28 6.09
N GLY A 112 -3.31 10.04 6.12
CA GLY A 112 -4.02 9.61 7.34
C GLY A 112 -3.57 8.25 7.85
N SER A 113 -3.31 7.32 6.93
CA SER A 113 -2.81 5.99 7.28
C SER A 113 -1.35 6.05 7.74
N LEU A 114 -0.50 6.91 7.14
CA LEU A 114 0.85 7.14 7.65
C LEU A 114 0.81 7.57 9.11
N VAL A 115 0.04 8.61 9.43
CA VAL A 115 -0.10 9.14 10.80
C VAL A 115 -0.61 8.05 11.76
N THR A 116 -1.63 7.29 11.35
CA THR A 116 -2.18 6.19 12.16
C THR A 116 -1.12 5.10 12.40
N GLY A 117 -0.33 4.76 11.40
CA GLY A 117 0.75 3.78 11.52
C GLY A 117 1.83 4.25 12.51
N ILE A 118 2.24 5.52 12.44
CA ILE A 118 3.22 6.11 13.37
C ILE A 118 2.71 6.04 14.82
N THR A 119 1.47 6.47 15.07
CA THR A 119 0.90 6.46 16.43
C THR A 119 0.61 5.06 16.96
N SER A 120 0.39 4.10 16.06
CA SER A 120 0.30 2.67 16.40
C SER A 120 1.67 2.02 16.59
N LYS A 121 2.77 2.80 16.48
CA LYS A 121 4.17 2.34 16.61
C LYS A 121 4.52 1.21 15.64
N ILE A 122 3.92 1.25 14.44
CA ILE A 122 4.30 0.34 13.36
C ILE A 122 5.71 0.73 12.92
N PRO A 123 6.66 -0.23 12.86
CA PRO A 123 8.05 0.04 12.56
C PRO A 123 8.24 0.30 11.07
N MET A 124 8.04 1.55 10.64
CA MET A 124 8.14 2.01 9.25
C MET A 124 8.57 3.47 9.17
N LYS A 125 9.09 3.86 8.01
CA LYS A 125 9.32 5.25 7.64
C LYS A 125 8.74 5.57 6.28
N ALA A 126 8.34 6.82 6.09
CA ALA A 126 8.08 7.37 4.77
C ALA A 126 9.43 7.70 4.09
N ILE A 127 9.58 7.34 2.81
CA ILE A 127 10.86 7.43 2.07
C ILE A 127 10.75 8.25 0.78
N SER A 128 9.54 8.51 0.28
CA SER A 128 9.28 9.48 -0.79
C SER A 128 7.79 9.81 -0.90
N VAL A 129 7.46 10.79 -1.74
CA VAL A 129 6.10 11.17 -2.12
C VAL A 129 5.80 10.65 -3.51
N THR A 130 4.65 9.99 -3.67
CA THR A 130 4.24 9.39 -4.96
C THR A 130 3.19 10.19 -5.72
N GLY A 131 2.51 11.12 -5.05
CA GLY A 131 1.52 12.01 -5.63
C GLY A 131 0.96 12.96 -4.57
N VAL A 132 0.51 14.12 -5.00
CA VAL A 132 0.03 15.19 -4.11
C VAL A 132 -1.29 15.81 -4.55
N GLU A 133 -1.68 15.61 -5.82
CA GLU A 133 -2.80 16.27 -6.48
C GLU A 133 -3.62 15.27 -7.31
N GLY A 134 -4.79 15.70 -7.73
CA GLY A 134 -5.69 14.97 -8.59
C GLY A 134 -7.09 14.81 -7.98
N ASN A 135 -8.00 14.19 -8.71
CA ASN A 135 -9.33 13.80 -8.19
C ASN A 135 -9.27 12.55 -7.32
N GLN A 136 -8.11 12.30 -6.69
CA GLN A 136 -7.91 11.07 -5.92
C GLN A 136 -8.92 10.95 -4.79
N ASN A 137 -9.19 12.04 -4.07
CA ASN A 137 -10.16 12.03 -2.98
C ASN A 137 -11.31 12.98 -3.31
N SER A 138 -12.53 12.46 -3.25
CA SER A 138 -13.74 13.22 -3.56
C SER A 138 -14.90 12.76 -2.69
N ILE A 139 -15.85 13.67 -2.47
CA ILE A 139 -17.17 13.36 -1.94
C ILE A 139 -18.12 13.29 -3.13
N ILE A 140 -18.68 12.10 -3.34
CA ILE A 140 -19.62 11.85 -4.42
C ILE A 140 -21.03 11.56 -3.88
N VAL A 141 -22.04 11.91 -4.68
CA VAL A 141 -23.44 11.64 -4.40
C VAL A 141 -24.13 11.12 -5.66
N GLN A 142 -25.27 10.47 -5.53
CA GLN A 142 -26.06 10.05 -6.67
C GLN A 142 -26.52 11.27 -7.50
N PRO A 143 -26.72 11.15 -8.82
CA PRO A 143 -27.04 12.28 -9.70
C PRO A 143 -28.27 13.07 -9.26
N GLY A 144 -29.32 12.40 -8.77
CA GLY A 144 -30.56 13.02 -8.28
C GLY A 144 -30.52 13.52 -6.83
N SER A 145 -29.38 13.43 -6.14
CA SER A 145 -29.26 13.85 -4.74
C SER A 145 -29.50 15.36 -4.57
N PRO A 146 -30.22 15.82 -3.53
CA PRO A 146 -30.37 17.23 -3.20
C PRO A 146 -29.11 17.88 -2.65
N ILE A 147 -28.09 17.08 -2.24
CA ILE A 147 -26.81 17.56 -1.69
C ILE A 147 -26.01 18.22 -2.81
N LYS A 148 -25.78 19.52 -2.75
CA LYS A 148 -25.02 20.29 -3.76
C LYS A 148 -23.69 20.79 -3.24
N THR A 149 -23.56 20.98 -1.94
CA THR A 149 -22.40 21.54 -1.26
C THR A 149 -22.01 20.69 -0.04
N ILE A 150 -20.84 20.90 0.53
CA ILE A 150 -20.41 20.27 1.79
C ILE A 150 -21.37 20.63 2.95
N ALA A 151 -21.93 21.84 2.97
CA ALA A 151 -22.88 22.25 4.00
C ALA A 151 -24.15 21.38 4.01
N ASP A 152 -24.59 20.86 2.86
CA ASP A 152 -25.77 19.99 2.73
C ASP A 152 -25.54 18.58 3.31
N LEU A 153 -24.29 18.23 3.67
CA LEU A 153 -23.97 16.96 4.30
C LEU A 153 -24.43 16.87 5.77
N LYS A 154 -24.82 17.99 6.37
CA LYS A 154 -25.28 17.99 7.79
C LYS A 154 -26.43 17.01 7.98
N GLY A 155 -26.25 16.09 8.93
CA GLY A 155 -27.21 15.01 9.26
C GLY A 155 -27.28 13.88 8.23
N LYS A 156 -26.46 13.91 7.18
CA LYS A 156 -26.44 12.88 6.14
C LYS A 156 -25.59 11.70 6.50
N THR A 157 -25.90 10.56 5.90
CA THR A 157 -25.16 9.31 6.06
C THR A 157 -24.10 9.20 4.98
N ILE A 158 -22.84 9.09 5.38
CA ILE A 158 -21.69 9.08 4.48
C ILE A 158 -20.91 7.78 4.66
N ALA A 159 -20.72 7.02 3.57
CA ALA A 159 -19.80 5.90 3.57
C ALA A 159 -18.35 6.41 3.51
N ILE A 160 -17.47 5.85 4.32
CA ILE A 160 -16.07 6.26 4.40
C ILE A 160 -15.18 5.12 4.91
N ALA A 161 -14.00 4.94 4.34
CA ALA A 161 -12.97 4.10 4.92
C ALA A 161 -12.21 4.93 5.97
N LYS A 162 -12.34 4.55 7.24
CA LYS A 162 -11.77 5.31 8.38
C LYS A 162 -10.25 5.45 8.27
N ALA A 163 -9.73 6.62 8.64
CA ALA A 163 -8.31 6.97 8.55
C ALA A 163 -7.70 6.92 7.13
N SER A 164 -8.53 6.78 6.09
CA SER A 164 -8.06 6.92 4.70
C SER A 164 -7.83 8.39 4.33
N SER A 165 -7.16 8.62 3.20
CA SER A 165 -7.02 9.98 2.65
C SER A 165 -8.36 10.64 2.34
N ALA A 166 -9.38 9.88 1.89
CA ALA A 166 -10.72 10.39 1.68
C ALA A 166 -11.42 10.80 2.99
N HIS A 167 -11.15 10.07 4.10
CA HIS A 167 -11.65 10.46 5.42
C HIS A 167 -11.03 11.79 5.88
N ILE A 168 -9.73 11.95 5.74
CA ILE A 168 -9.03 13.19 6.04
C ILE A 168 -9.54 14.34 5.17
N PHE A 169 -9.73 14.09 3.87
CA PHE A 169 -10.32 15.08 2.97
C PHE A 169 -11.73 15.50 3.43
N LEU A 170 -12.60 14.56 3.78
CA LEU A 170 -13.94 14.84 4.29
C LEU A 170 -13.88 15.74 5.55
N ILE A 171 -13.02 15.43 6.51
CA ILE A 171 -12.86 16.24 7.72
C ILE A 171 -12.42 17.66 7.38
N LYS A 172 -11.38 17.81 6.57
CA LYS A 172 -10.89 19.12 6.11
C LYS A 172 -11.99 19.91 5.37
N ALA A 173 -12.78 19.22 4.54
CA ALA A 173 -13.89 19.82 3.81
C ALA A 173 -15.03 20.27 4.74
N LEU A 174 -15.40 19.46 5.72
CA LEU A 174 -16.40 19.81 6.75
C LEU A 174 -15.92 21.02 7.56
N GLU A 175 -14.71 21.01 8.10
CA GLU A 175 -14.16 22.11 8.92
C GLU A 175 -14.11 23.43 8.13
N LYS A 176 -13.68 23.40 6.86
CA LYS A 176 -13.64 24.59 5.98
C LYS A 176 -15.04 25.19 5.77
N ASN A 177 -16.09 24.38 5.88
CA ASN A 177 -17.49 24.79 5.74
C ASN A 177 -18.20 24.96 7.10
N GLY A 178 -17.47 25.04 8.22
CA GLY A 178 -18.02 25.29 9.55
C GLY A 178 -18.76 24.10 10.18
N LEU A 179 -18.59 22.91 9.64
CA LEU A 179 -19.15 21.66 10.17
C LEU A 179 -18.06 20.86 10.91
N LYS A 180 -18.51 19.93 11.75
CA LYS A 180 -17.68 18.94 12.44
C LYS A 180 -18.03 17.54 11.94
N GLU A 181 -17.13 16.58 12.16
CA GLU A 181 -17.40 15.18 11.90
C GLU A 181 -18.69 14.70 12.59
N SER A 182 -18.96 15.18 13.81
CA SER A 182 -20.18 14.87 14.57
C SER A 182 -21.47 15.43 13.98
N ASP A 183 -21.39 16.33 12.99
CA ASP A 183 -22.57 16.86 12.29
C ASP A 183 -23.07 15.93 11.17
N VAL A 184 -22.34 14.85 10.88
CA VAL A 184 -22.67 13.85 9.85
C VAL A 184 -22.71 12.44 10.46
N ASN A 185 -23.38 11.50 9.78
CA ASN A 185 -23.44 10.10 10.22
C ASN A 185 -22.44 9.28 9.38
N LEU A 186 -21.26 8.95 9.91
CA LEU A 186 -20.28 8.16 9.22
C LEU A 186 -20.56 6.66 9.37
N ILE A 187 -20.58 5.94 8.24
CA ILE A 187 -20.58 4.48 8.20
C ILE A 187 -19.22 4.02 7.69
N GLN A 188 -18.51 3.27 8.54
CA GLN A 188 -17.25 2.65 8.20
C GLN A 188 -17.48 1.52 7.18
N LEU A 189 -17.05 1.70 5.94
CA LEU A 189 -17.10 0.71 4.88
C LEU A 189 -15.83 0.79 4.03
N GLU A 190 -15.24 -0.36 3.74
CA GLU A 190 -14.20 -0.45 2.71
C GLU A 190 -14.81 -0.22 1.31
N PRO A 191 -14.05 0.23 0.32
CA PRO A 191 -14.60 0.62 -0.98
C PRO A 191 -15.47 -0.46 -1.65
N THR A 192 -15.11 -1.73 -1.52
CA THR A 192 -15.87 -2.86 -2.08
C THR A 192 -17.25 -3.06 -1.44
N GLU A 193 -17.41 -2.64 -0.17
CA GLU A 193 -18.67 -2.66 0.57
C GLU A 193 -19.45 -1.35 0.36
N ALA A 194 -18.72 -0.22 0.28
CA ALA A 194 -19.30 1.10 0.09
C ALA A 194 -19.97 1.25 -1.29
N LEU A 195 -19.36 0.70 -2.35
CA LEU A 195 -19.88 0.79 -3.71
C LEU A 195 -21.34 0.30 -3.84
N PRO A 196 -21.71 -0.94 -3.47
CA PRO A 196 -23.10 -1.38 -3.54
C PRO A 196 -24.03 -0.62 -2.57
N ALA A 197 -23.53 -0.17 -1.41
CA ALA A 197 -24.31 0.64 -0.49
C ALA A 197 -24.65 2.03 -1.10
N PHE A 198 -23.68 2.65 -1.76
CA PHE A 198 -23.85 3.90 -2.48
C PHE A 198 -24.81 3.76 -3.67
N GLN A 199 -24.57 2.79 -4.55
CA GLN A 199 -25.39 2.58 -5.74
C GLN A 199 -26.87 2.26 -5.43
N THR A 200 -27.14 1.60 -4.28
CA THR A 200 -28.51 1.27 -3.83
C THR A 200 -29.14 2.36 -2.95
N GLY A 201 -28.46 3.49 -2.74
CA GLY A 201 -28.99 4.61 -1.93
C GLY A 201 -29.08 4.34 -0.44
N LYS A 202 -28.34 3.36 0.09
CA LYS A 202 -28.25 3.08 1.54
C LYS A 202 -27.44 4.14 2.28
N VAL A 203 -26.64 4.91 1.56
CA VAL A 203 -25.89 6.07 2.05
C VAL A 203 -26.20 7.27 1.16
N ASP A 204 -26.19 8.48 1.73
CA ASP A 204 -26.50 9.72 1.02
C ASP A 204 -25.28 10.21 0.19
N ALA A 205 -24.08 9.93 0.67
CA ALA A 205 -22.81 10.30 0.05
C ALA A 205 -21.75 9.23 0.28
N TRP A 206 -20.69 9.29 -0.52
CA TRP A 206 -19.53 8.44 -0.39
C TRP A 206 -18.24 9.25 -0.50
N GLY A 207 -17.39 9.19 0.52
CA GLY A 207 -16.04 9.71 0.48
C GLY A 207 -15.09 8.63 -0.03
N THR A 208 -14.51 8.83 -1.23
CA THR A 208 -13.70 7.81 -1.89
C THR A 208 -12.66 8.43 -2.83
N TRP A 209 -11.94 7.58 -3.56
CA TRP A 209 -10.86 7.94 -4.49
C TRP A 209 -10.94 7.14 -5.79
N ASP A 210 -10.08 7.48 -6.76
CA ASP A 210 -10.00 6.72 -8.02
C ASP A 210 -9.51 5.26 -7.79
N PRO A 211 -10.06 4.29 -8.55
CA PRO A 211 -10.90 4.46 -9.74
C PRO A 211 -12.40 4.67 -9.48
N TYR A 212 -12.86 4.56 -8.25
CA TYR A 212 -14.30 4.61 -7.93
C TYR A 212 -14.94 5.93 -8.32
N VAL A 213 -14.27 7.07 -8.06
CA VAL A 213 -14.79 8.40 -8.40
C VAL A 213 -15.02 8.51 -9.90
N THR A 214 -13.96 8.30 -10.69
CA THR A 214 -14.04 8.44 -12.16
C THR A 214 -15.02 7.44 -12.75
N THR A 215 -15.02 6.18 -12.30
CA THR A 215 -15.93 5.15 -12.80
C THR A 215 -17.39 5.53 -12.55
N GLU A 216 -17.76 5.86 -11.32
CA GLU A 216 -19.16 6.19 -11.00
C GLU A 216 -19.64 7.46 -11.70
N VAL A 217 -18.76 8.45 -11.89
CA VAL A 217 -19.09 9.71 -12.58
C VAL A 217 -19.24 9.49 -14.09
N GLU A 218 -18.30 8.79 -14.74
CA GLU A 218 -18.35 8.55 -16.20
C GLU A 218 -19.51 7.64 -16.60
N GLU A 219 -19.89 6.70 -15.74
CA GLU A 219 -21.05 5.85 -15.96
C GLU A 219 -22.37 6.51 -15.56
N GLY A 220 -22.36 7.78 -15.16
CA GLY A 220 -23.54 8.56 -14.84
C GLY A 220 -24.26 8.16 -13.55
N ARG A 221 -23.59 7.40 -12.66
CA ARG A 221 -24.13 6.95 -11.38
C ARG A 221 -23.79 7.88 -10.22
N ALA A 222 -22.85 8.80 -10.42
CA ALA A 222 -22.48 9.79 -9.40
C ALA A 222 -22.22 11.16 -10.00
N ARG A 223 -22.20 12.17 -9.15
CA ARG A 223 -21.56 13.45 -9.38
C ARG A 223 -20.69 13.84 -8.18
N ILE A 224 -19.63 14.58 -8.45
CA ILE A 224 -18.74 15.10 -7.42
C ILE A 224 -19.44 16.31 -6.75
N VAL A 225 -19.46 16.33 -5.43
CA VAL A 225 -19.83 17.49 -4.59
C VAL A 225 -18.61 18.37 -4.39
N GLU A 226 -17.50 17.77 -3.96
CA GLU A 226 -16.20 18.41 -3.77
C GLU A 226 -15.07 17.39 -3.94
N SER A 227 -13.88 17.90 -4.31
CA SER A 227 -12.67 17.12 -4.45
C SER A 227 -11.46 17.83 -3.87
N VAL A 228 -10.39 17.11 -3.65
CA VAL A 228 -9.07 17.67 -3.27
C VAL A 228 -8.66 18.78 -4.24
N LYS A 229 -8.87 18.56 -5.56
CA LYS A 229 -8.53 19.52 -6.60
C LYS A 229 -9.36 20.80 -6.52
N THR A 230 -10.69 20.70 -6.37
CA THR A 230 -11.59 21.88 -6.33
C THR A 230 -11.39 22.69 -5.05
N MET A 231 -11.04 22.05 -3.95
CA MET A 231 -10.72 22.73 -2.68
C MET A 231 -9.28 23.21 -2.57
N ASN A 232 -8.42 22.86 -3.53
CA ASN A 232 -6.99 23.16 -3.53
C ASN A 232 -6.30 22.66 -2.24
N PHE A 233 -6.60 21.41 -1.85
CA PHE A 233 -5.92 20.75 -0.74
C PHE A 233 -4.80 19.85 -1.25
N LEU A 234 -3.75 19.73 -0.47
CA LEU A 234 -2.78 18.64 -0.66
C LEU A 234 -3.33 17.37 0.01
N SER A 235 -3.13 16.25 -0.66
CA SER A 235 -3.47 14.92 -0.14
C SER A 235 -2.36 13.94 -0.56
N PRO A 236 -1.19 14.04 0.10
CA PRO A 236 -0.03 13.27 -0.30
C PRO A 236 -0.23 11.77 -0.09
N ALA A 237 0.19 11.01 -1.08
CA ALA A 237 0.47 9.59 -0.97
C ALA A 237 1.98 9.40 -0.81
N LEU A 238 2.39 8.57 0.14
CA LEU A 238 3.78 8.42 0.53
C LEU A 238 4.24 6.97 0.39
N MET A 239 5.40 6.77 -0.24
CA MET A 239 6.11 5.50 -0.17
C MET A 239 6.59 5.26 1.25
N ILE A 240 6.43 4.02 1.70
CA ILE A 240 6.88 3.58 3.03
C ILE A 240 7.75 2.34 2.89
N GLY A 241 8.72 2.21 3.78
CA GLY A 241 9.52 1.01 3.97
C GLY A 241 9.48 0.55 5.42
N SER A 242 9.52 -0.75 5.67
CA SER A 242 9.66 -1.28 7.03
C SER A 242 11.02 -0.92 7.62
N ASP A 243 11.07 -0.48 8.88
CA ASP A 243 12.32 -0.07 9.53
C ASP A 243 13.38 -1.16 9.48
N LYS A 244 12.98 -2.40 9.67
CA LYS A 244 13.88 -3.56 9.60
C LYS A 244 14.54 -3.65 8.22
N PHE A 245 13.75 -3.63 7.16
CA PHE A 245 14.25 -3.78 5.79
C PHE A 245 15.13 -2.59 5.39
N LEU A 246 14.71 -1.37 5.75
CA LEU A 246 15.48 -0.15 5.48
C LEU A 246 16.86 -0.17 6.15
N GLN A 247 16.97 -0.73 7.38
CA GLN A 247 18.23 -0.85 8.10
C GLN A 247 19.13 -1.96 7.57
N GLU A 248 18.55 -3.10 7.20
CA GLU A 248 19.30 -4.29 6.76
C GLU A 248 19.69 -4.21 5.27
N HIS A 249 18.93 -3.47 4.43
CA HIS A 249 19.01 -3.47 2.97
C HIS A 249 18.79 -2.06 2.38
N SER A 250 19.58 -1.09 2.79
CA SER A 250 19.47 0.30 2.35
C SER A 250 19.70 0.49 0.84
N ASP A 251 20.56 -0.33 0.25
CA ASP A 251 20.83 -0.42 -1.17
C ASP A 251 19.58 -0.84 -1.97
N LEU A 252 18.88 -1.88 -1.52
CA LEU A 252 17.63 -2.32 -2.14
C LEU A 252 16.51 -1.29 -1.99
N ALA A 253 16.50 -0.48 -0.91
CA ALA A 253 15.56 0.63 -0.75
C ALA A 253 15.82 1.73 -1.78
N ALA A 254 17.08 2.08 -2.04
CA ALA A 254 17.44 3.02 -3.11
C ALA A 254 17.06 2.46 -4.50
N THR A 255 17.33 1.18 -4.76
CA THR A 255 16.94 0.51 -6.01
C THR A 255 15.43 0.48 -6.18
N TYR A 256 14.65 0.25 -5.12
CA TYR A 256 13.18 0.35 -5.16
C TYR A 256 12.70 1.72 -5.65
N LEU A 257 13.23 2.80 -5.07
CA LEU A 257 12.87 4.16 -5.45
C LEU A 257 13.37 4.53 -6.86
N LYS A 258 14.52 4.02 -7.28
CA LYS A 258 15.05 4.19 -8.64
C LYS A 258 14.16 3.54 -9.71
N VAL A 259 13.66 2.32 -9.44
CA VAL A 259 12.71 1.64 -10.35
C VAL A 259 11.39 2.38 -10.40
N TYR A 260 10.92 2.89 -9.26
CA TYR A 260 9.71 3.72 -9.24
C TYR A 260 9.91 5.02 -10.04
N GLN A 261 11.07 5.69 -9.90
CA GLN A 261 11.42 6.87 -10.72
C GLN A 261 11.39 6.55 -12.21
N LYS A 262 12.01 5.44 -12.64
CA LYS A 262 11.94 4.96 -14.01
C LYS A 262 10.50 4.86 -14.53
N THR A 263 9.57 4.40 -13.67
CA THR A 263 8.16 4.28 -14.05
C THR A 263 7.48 5.64 -14.16
N VAL A 264 7.79 6.57 -13.26
CA VAL A 264 7.31 7.97 -13.31
C VAL A 264 7.78 8.64 -14.62
N ASP A 265 9.06 8.51 -14.95
CA ASP A 265 9.65 9.13 -16.14
C ASP A 265 9.11 8.51 -17.45
N TRP A 266 8.79 7.22 -17.42
CA TRP A 266 8.27 6.49 -18.58
C TRP A 266 6.81 6.84 -18.91
N LEU A 267 5.98 7.11 -17.90
CA LEU A 267 4.53 7.26 -18.04
C LEU A 267 4.09 8.33 -19.04
N PRO A 268 4.63 9.57 -19.07
CA PRO A 268 4.14 10.64 -19.94
C PRO A 268 4.18 10.28 -21.43
N ASP A 269 5.22 9.59 -21.86
CA ASP A 269 5.41 9.20 -23.27
C ASP A 269 4.70 7.88 -23.63
N ASN A 270 4.16 7.15 -22.62
CA ASN A 270 3.62 5.80 -22.80
C ASN A 270 2.24 5.62 -22.16
N ILE A 271 1.45 6.68 -22.08
CA ILE A 271 0.15 6.70 -21.37
C ILE A 271 -0.84 5.66 -21.94
N ASP A 272 -0.79 5.40 -23.26
CA ASP A 272 -1.68 4.43 -23.91
C ASP A 272 -1.30 2.99 -23.55
N GLU A 273 -0.01 2.68 -23.49
CA GLU A 273 0.48 1.38 -23.05
C GLU A 273 0.25 1.18 -21.55
N ALA A 274 0.45 2.22 -20.74
CA ALA A 274 0.13 2.21 -19.32
C ALA A 274 -1.36 1.92 -19.08
N ALA A 275 -2.22 2.52 -19.88
CA ALA A 275 -3.67 2.28 -19.82
C ALA A 275 -4.04 0.85 -20.23
N ASP A 276 -3.38 0.25 -21.24
CA ASP A 276 -3.57 -1.15 -21.62
C ASP A 276 -3.23 -2.09 -20.46
N ILE A 277 -2.02 -1.92 -19.89
CA ILE A 277 -1.53 -2.74 -18.77
C ILE A 277 -2.50 -2.69 -17.58
N LEU A 278 -2.87 -1.48 -17.15
CA LEU A 278 -3.72 -1.32 -15.98
C LEU A 278 -5.18 -1.74 -16.24
N ALA A 279 -5.68 -1.55 -17.47
CA ALA A 279 -7.02 -1.99 -17.85
C ALA A 279 -7.14 -3.53 -17.81
N GLU A 280 -6.15 -4.24 -18.32
CA GLU A 280 -6.07 -5.70 -18.27
C GLU A 280 -5.98 -6.21 -16.82
N GLU A 281 -5.03 -5.66 -16.04
CA GLU A 281 -4.76 -6.09 -14.66
C GLU A 281 -5.95 -5.84 -13.73
N LYS A 282 -6.62 -4.67 -13.88
CA LYS A 282 -7.75 -4.27 -13.03
C LYS A 282 -9.12 -4.61 -13.62
N LYS A 283 -9.17 -5.20 -14.82
CA LYS A 283 -10.40 -5.53 -15.58
C LYS A 283 -11.31 -4.31 -15.73
N MET A 284 -10.73 -3.20 -16.11
CA MET A 284 -11.40 -1.91 -16.28
C MET A 284 -11.41 -1.49 -17.75
N ASP A 285 -12.33 -0.59 -18.11
CA ASP A 285 -12.34 0.04 -19.42
C ASP A 285 -11.07 0.88 -19.62
N LYS A 286 -10.38 0.68 -20.76
CA LYS A 286 -9.13 1.38 -21.09
C LYS A 286 -9.29 2.90 -21.11
N LYS A 287 -10.43 3.42 -21.61
CA LYS A 287 -10.68 4.85 -21.68
C LYS A 287 -10.76 5.45 -20.27
N LEU A 288 -11.44 4.79 -19.35
CA LEU A 288 -11.49 5.20 -17.94
C LEU A 288 -10.11 5.19 -17.31
N VAL A 289 -9.35 4.12 -17.50
CA VAL A 289 -7.97 4.04 -16.98
C VAL A 289 -7.10 5.17 -17.51
N LYS A 290 -7.18 5.44 -18.82
CA LYS A 290 -6.42 6.54 -19.44
C LYS A 290 -6.80 7.90 -18.85
N MET A 291 -8.09 8.17 -18.65
CA MET A 291 -8.56 9.40 -18.00
C MET A 291 -8.02 9.54 -16.58
N ILE A 292 -8.04 8.46 -15.80
CA ILE A 292 -7.49 8.47 -14.43
C ILE A 292 -5.99 8.76 -14.45
N LEU A 293 -5.22 8.11 -15.34
CA LEU A 293 -3.79 8.35 -15.47
C LEU A 293 -3.47 9.81 -15.85
N GLN A 294 -4.27 10.41 -16.73
CA GLN A 294 -4.11 11.80 -17.16
C GLN A 294 -4.52 12.82 -16.09
N ASN A 295 -5.43 12.46 -15.20
CA ASN A 295 -5.93 13.33 -14.14
C ASN A 295 -5.06 13.29 -12.87
N ASN A 296 -4.18 12.29 -12.73
CA ASN A 296 -3.30 12.13 -11.59
C ASN A 296 -1.89 12.62 -11.90
N HIS A 297 -1.25 13.23 -10.92
CA HIS A 297 0.13 13.67 -11.00
C HIS A 297 1.02 12.73 -10.19
N TYR A 298 1.68 11.82 -10.88
CA TYR A 298 2.62 10.86 -10.29
C TYR A 298 4.01 11.47 -10.19
N ILE A 299 4.61 11.37 -9.03
CA ILE A 299 5.94 11.91 -8.71
C ILE A 299 6.74 10.89 -7.88
N ASN A 300 8.02 11.16 -7.77
CA ASN A 300 8.90 10.53 -6.80
C ASN A 300 9.79 11.64 -6.24
N SER A 301 9.36 12.28 -5.17
CA SER A 301 9.99 13.48 -4.64
C SER A 301 10.24 13.40 -3.13
N PRO A 302 11.20 14.18 -2.61
CA PRO A 302 11.44 14.22 -1.17
C PRO A 302 10.23 14.78 -0.41
N ILE A 303 10.08 14.31 0.82
CA ILE A 303 9.11 14.83 1.78
C ILE A 303 9.69 16.09 2.40
N SER A 304 9.18 17.25 2.02
CA SER A 304 9.68 18.55 2.50
C SER A 304 8.63 19.66 2.39
N GLY A 305 8.89 20.77 3.02
CA GLY A 305 8.09 22.00 2.87
C GLY A 305 6.59 21.77 3.10
N ASP A 306 5.79 22.05 2.08
CA ASP A 306 4.33 22.02 2.20
C ASP A 306 3.77 20.59 2.32
N ILE A 307 4.49 19.58 1.84
CA ILE A 307 4.12 18.17 2.03
C ILE A 307 4.19 17.79 3.51
N SER A 308 5.33 18.06 4.16
CA SER A 308 5.48 17.78 5.59
C SER A 308 4.41 18.53 6.41
N LYS A 309 4.16 19.81 6.10
CA LYS A 309 3.11 20.60 6.76
C LYS A 309 1.71 20.03 6.53
N SER A 310 1.40 19.52 5.32
CA SER A 310 0.10 18.89 5.05
C SER A 310 -0.10 17.64 5.88
N VAL A 311 0.93 16.79 5.97
CA VAL A 311 0.88 15.56 6.79
C VAL A 311 0.81 15.92 8.29
N GLN A 312 1.55 16.95 8.74
CA GLN A 312 1.45 17.43 10.12
C GLN A 312 0.05 17.95 10.44
N SER A 313 -0.54 18.76 9.54
CA SER A 313 -1.93 19.23 9.72
C SER A 313 -2.92 18.06 9.82
N THR A 314 -2.68 16.97 9.09
CA THR A 314 -3.48 15.76 9.19
C THR A 314 -3.31 15.09 10.56
N ALA A 315 -2.09 15.02 11.09
CA ALA A 315 -1.81 14.50 12.43
C ALA A 315 -2.54 15.33 13.51
N ASP A 316 -2.46 16.66 13.42
CA ASP A 316 -3.12 17.58 14.34
C ASP A 316 -4.65 17.43 14.33
N ILE A 317 -5.25 17.26 13.14
CA ILE A 317 -6.68 16.98 13.00
C ILE A 317 -7.05 15.66 13.67
N LEU A 318 -6.33 14.59 13.39
CA LEU A 318 -6.61 13.27 13.95
C LEU A 318 -6.45 13.24 15.49
N TYR A 319 -5.48 13.99 16.03
CA TYR A 319 -5.30 14.15 17.45
C TYR A 319 -6.47 14.93 18.08
N LYS A 320 -6.85 16.05 17.50
CA LYS A 320 -7.98 16.88 17.94
C LYS A 320 -9.31 16.11 17.95
N LEU A 321 -9.50 15.20 17.02
CA LEU A 321 -10.68 14.34 16.93
C LEU A 321 -10.62 13.12 17.89
N GLY A 322 -9.49 12.92 18.56
CA GLY A 322 -9.30 11.76 19.44
C GLY A 322 -9.16 10.44 18.66
N THR A 323 -8.93 10.50 17.34
CA THR A 323 -8.66 9.32 16.51
C THR A 323 -7.29 8.75 16.84
N ILE A 324 -6.30 9.61 17.10
CA ILE A 324 -5.00 9.26 17.67
C ILE A 324 -4.90 9.82 19.08
N ARG A 325 -4.11 9.17 19.95
CA ARG A 325 -4.03 9.49 21.39
C ARG A 325 -2.86 10.36 21.78
N GLU A 326 -1.90 10.54 20.90
CA GLU A 326 -0.68 11.30 21.14
C GLU A 326 -0.36 12.20 19.93
N GLU A 327 0.25 13.34 20.19
CA GLU A 327 0.75 14.22 19.15
C GLU A 327 1.91 13.56 18.41
N VAL A 328 2.04 13.84 17.13
CA VAL A 328 3.07 13.29 16.26
C VAL A 328 3.88 14.43 15.66
N ASP A 329 5.19 14.28 15.68
CA ASP A 329 6.13 15.11 14.93
C ASP A 329 6.48 14.36 13.63
N ILE A 330 5.93 14.82 12.52
CA ILE A 330 6.08 14.15 11.22
C ILE A 330 7.53 14.17 10.75
N ASP A 331 8.28 15.21 11.06
CA ASP A 331 9.68 15.35 10.61
C ASP A 331 10.61 14.26 11.17
N LYS A 332 10.22 13.57 12.23
CA LYS A 332 10.96 12.42 12.79
C LYS A 332 10.62 11.07 12.13
N ASN A 333 9.62 11.04 11.25
CA ASN A 333 9.02 9.81 10.74
C ASN A 333 9.19 9.62 9.23
N TYR A 334 10.12 10.39 8.62
CA TYR A 334 10.52 10.16 7.24
C TYR A 334 12.06 10.19 7.09
N ASP A 335 12.52 9.63 5.98
CA ASP A 335 13.95 9.59 5.65
C ASP A 335 14.13 9.75 4.13
N ASN A 336 14.56 10.94 3.72
CA ASN A 336 14.81 11.25 2.32
C ASN A 336 16.14 10.69 1.78
N SER A 337 17.03 10.18 2.65
CA SER A 337 18.37 9.72 2.25
C SER A 337 18.33 8.58 1.24
N PHE A 338 17.31 7.71 1.30
CA PHE A 338 17.09 6.63 0.32
C PHE A 338 16.76 7.17 -1.07
N LEU A 339 15.95 8.25 -1.13
CA LEU A 339 15.62 8.90 -2.39
C LEU A 339 16.82 9.68 -2.94
N ASP A 340 17.55 10.37 -2.09
CA ASP A 340 18.78 11.08 -2.46
C ASP A 340 19.80 10.11 -3.07
N GLU A 341 19.94 8.89 -2.49
CA GLU A 341 20.78 7.84 -3.02
C GLU A 341 20.27 7.31 -4.37
N ALA A 342 18.96 7.04 -4.47
CA ALA A 342 18.31 6.54 -5.68
C ALA A 342 18.47 7.49 -6.89
N LEU A 343 18.50 8.80 -6.65
CA LEU A 343 18.53 9.84 -7.66
C LEU A 343 19.95 10.40 -7.92
N LYS A 344 20.98 9.89 -7.24
CA LYS A 344 22.37 10.23 -7.58
C LYS A 344 22.67 9.82 -9.03
N LYS A 345 23.17 10.80 -9.79
CA LYS A 345 23.57 10.64 -11.20
C LYS A 345 24.99 10.09 -11.31
#